data_f01706ef1adbedd51815ff1c1af7dc81
#
_entry.id   f01706ef1adbedd51815ff1c1af7dc81
#
_cell.length_a   1.000
_cell.length_b   1.000
_cell.length_c   1.000
_cell.angle_alpha   90.00
_cell.angle_beta   90.00
_cell.angle_gamma   90.00
#
_symmetry.space_group_name_H-M   'P 1'
#
loop_
_entity.id
_entity.type
_entity.pdbx_description
1 polymer ?
#
loop_
_entity_poly.entity_id
_entity_poly.type
_entity_poly.pdbx_seq_one_letter_code
_entity_poly.pdbx_strand_id
1 'polypeptide(L)' 'MTDKTLNVEGMSCAHCKAAVEGGLKALPGIEKANADAARGTVEVRYDESKVGAEDLDSAIEEAGYRVAA' A
#
# COMPACT_ATOMS: atom_id res chain seq x y z
N MET A 1 -7.57 14.45 3.76
CA MET A 1 -6.87 13.27 3.22
C MET A 1 -5.36 13.39 3.36
N THR A 2 -4.71 12.30 3.63
CA THR A 2 -3.26 12.25 3.81
C THR A 2 -2.64 11.43 2.69
N ASP A 3 -1.60 11.99 2.07
CA ASP A 3 -0.82 11.27 1.06
C ASP A 3 0.43 10.69 1.71
N LYS A 4 0.71 9.43 1.46
CA LYS A 4 1.89 8.78 1.99
C LYS A 4 2.51 7.87 0.93
N THR A 5 3.84 7.84 0.90
CA THR A 5 4.58 6.94 0.04
C THR A 5 5.27 5.89 0.90
N LEU A 6 5.02 4.63 0.59
CA LEU A 6 5.60 3.49 1.30
C LEU A 6 6.61 2.79 0.42
N ASN A 7 7.72 2.36 1.00
CA ASN A 7 8.68 1.51 0.31
C ASN A 7 8.30 0.06 0.59
N VAL A 8 8.12 -0.73 -0.46
CA VAL A 8 7.68 -2.12 -0.34
C VAL A 8 8.72 -3.04 -0.94
N GLU A 9 9.19 -3.99 -0.14
CA GLU A 9 10.16 -4.98 -0.57
C GLU A 9 9.44 -6.17 -1.21
N GLY A 10 10.05 -6.73 -2.24
CA GLY A 10 9.52 -7.91 -2.93
C GLY A 10 8.53 -7.61 -4.04
N MET A 11 8.14 -6.35 -4.21
CA MET A 11 7.22 -5.94 -5.26
C MET A 11 8.01 -5.69 -6.55
N SER A 12 8.08 -6.70 -7.40
CA SER A 12 8.93 -6.63 -8.59
C SER A 12 8.22 -6.91 -9.91
N CYS A 13 6.90 -7.13 -9.89
CA CYS A 13 6.15 -7.42 -11.10
C CYS A 13 4.73 -6.84 -11.03
N ALA A 14 4.04 -6.86 -12.17
CA ALA A 14 2.68 -6.32 -12.26
C ALA A 14 1.68 -7.07 -11.35
N HIS A 15 1.88 -8.35 -11.14
CA HIS A 15 1.06 -9.15 -10.23
C HIS A 15 1.22 -8.66 -8.79
N CYS A 16 2.44 -8.35 -8.40
CA CYS A 16 2.74 -7.84 -7.06
C CYS A 16 2.09 -6.48 -6.86
N LYS A 17 2.21 -5.62 -7.85
CA LYS A 17 1.57 -4.31 -7.84
C LYS A 17 0.06 -4.44 -7.62
N ALA A 18 -0.60 -5.29 -8.40
CA ALA A 18 -2.05 -5.49 -8.30
C ALA A 18 -2.46 -6.04 -6.94
N ALA A 19 -1.69 -6.96 -6.38
CA ALA A 19 -1.96 -7.54 -5.07
C ALA A 19 -1.89 -6.48 -3.97
N VAL A 20 -0.86 -5.64 -4.00
CA VAL A 20 -0.67 -4.58 -3.00
C VAL A 20 -1.79 -3.54 -3.12
N GLU A 21 -2.08 -3.10 -4.33
CA GLU A 21 -3.15 -2.13 -4.56
C GLU A 21 -4.50 -2.67 -4.12
N GLY A 22 -4.80 -3.92 -4.45
CA GLY A 22 -6.04 -4.57 -4.05
C GLY A 22 -6.20 -4.68 -2.55
N GLY A 23 -5.13 -5.04 -1.85
CA GLY A 23 -5.14 -5.13 -0.40
C GLY A 23 -5.37 -3.78 0.26
N LEU A 24 -4.72 -2.74 -0.24
CA LEU A 24 -4.89 -1.38 0.28
C LEU A 24 -6.29 -0.84 0.01
N LYS A 25 -6.79 -1.03 -1.21
CA LYS A 25 -8.14 -0.55 -1.58
C LYS A 25 -9.25 -1.22 -0.80
N ALA A 26 -8.99 -2.40 -0.23
CA ALA A 26 -9.97 -3.10 0.59
C ALA A 26 -10.16 -2.45 1.96
N LEU A 27 -9.24 -1.59 2.38
CA LEU A 27 -9.34 -0.91 3.68
C LEU A 27 -10.34 0.25 3.60
N PRO A 28 -11.12 0.47 4.66
CA PRO A 28 -11.99 1.65 4.72
C PRO A 28 -11.14 2.91 4.82
N GLY A 29 -11.56 3.97 4.15
CA GLY A 29 -10.85 5.23 4.22
C GLY A 29 -9.75 5.42 3.18
N ILE A 30 -9.49 4.42 2.35
CA ILE A 30 -8.52 4.56 1.25
C ILE A 30 -9.21 5.21 0.06
N GLU A 31 -8.72 6.38 -0.34
CA GLU A 31 -9.21 7.05 -1.52
C GLU A 31 -8.45 6.60 -2.77
N LYS A 32 -7.14 6.42 -2.63
CA LYS A 32 -6.29 6.08 -3.76
C LYS A 32 -5.13 5.21 -3.31
N ALA A 33 -4.82 4.20 -4.08
CA ALA A 33 -3.63 3.38 -3.88
C ALA A 33 -3.00 3.12 -5.24
N ASN A 34 -1.73 3.50 -5.40
CA ASN A 34 -1.02 3.38 -6.65
C ASN A 34 0.37 2.82 -6.38
N ALA A 35 0.62 1.60 -6.82
CA ALA A 35 1.90 0.93 -6.62
C ALA A 35 2.79 1.10 -7.85
N ASP A 36 4.09 1.29 -7.60
CA ASP A 36 5.10 1.35 -8.65
C ASP A 36 6.08 0.20 -8.42
N ALA A 37 5.95 -0.86 -9.21
CA ALA A 37 6.79 -2.03 -9.09
C ALA A 37 8.25 -1.74 -9.45
N ALA A 38 8.48 -0.85 -10.40
CA ALA A 38 9.83 -0.50 -10.83
C ALA A 38 10.62 0.19 -9.72
N ARG A 39 9.94 1.01 -8.92
CA ARG A 39 10.57 1.74 -7.81
C ARG A 39 10.43 1.01 -6.48
N GLY A 40 9.52 0.05 -6.40
CA GLY A 40 9.21 -0.62 -5.15
C GLY A 40 8.49 0.30 -4.16
N THR A 41 7.71 1.25 -4.67
CA THR A 41 6.99 2.21 -3.83
C THR A 41 5.48 2.14 -4.06
N VAL A 42 4.73 2.59 -3.05
CA VAL A 42 3.27 2.67 -3.13
C VAL A 42 2.84 4.04 -2.63
N GLU A 43 2.10 4.76 -3.46
CA GLU A 43 1.50 6.02 -3.07
C GLU A 43 0.07 5.78 -2.64
N VAL A 44 -0.27 6.23 -1.44
CA VAL A 44 -1.60 6.02 -0.85
C VAL A 44 -2.17 7.35 -0.42
N ARG A 45 -3.43 7.58 -0.77
CA ARG A 45 -4.19 8.69 -0.23
C ARG A 45 -5.29 8.10 0.65
N TYR A 46 -5.33 8.50 1.89
CA TYR A 46 -6.25 7.91 2.86
C TYR A 46 -6.74 8.92 3.88
N ASP A 47 -7.83 8.56 4.55
CA ASP A 47 -8.42 9.34 5.62
C ASP A 47 -7.88 8.79 6.95
N GLU A 48 -7.01 9.57 7.61
CA GLU A 48 -6.37 9.16 8.87
C GLU A 48 -7.36 8.92 9.99
N SER A 49 -8.57 9.43 9.88
CA SER A 49 -9.59 9.21 10.91
C SER A 49 -10.26 7.85 10.77
N LYS A 50 -10.08 7.18 9.63
CA LYS A 50 -10.69 5.88 9.34
C LYS A 50 -9.68 4.75 9.31
N VAL A 51 -8.47 5.04 8.86
CA VAL A 51 -7.42 4.04 8.70
C VAL A 51 -6.09 4.65 9.13
N GLY A 52 -5.28 3.88 9.84
CA GLY A 52 -3.97 4.34 10.30
C GLY A 52 -2.85 3.78 9.45
N ALA A 53 -1.63 4.31 9.67
CA ALA A 53 -0.44 3.84 8.97
C ALA A 53 -0.18 2.35 9.22
N GLU A 54 -0.49 1.86 10.42
CA GLU A 54 -0.34 0.46 10.77
C GLU A 54 -1.24 -0.44 9.93
N ASP A 55 -2.43 0.04 9.59
CA ASP A 55 -3.36 -0.70 8.76
C ASP A 55 -2.82 -0.84 7.34
N LEU A 56 -2.14 0.19 6.84
CA LEU A 56 -1.50 0.16 5.54
C LEU A 56 -0.40 -0.90 5.52
N ASP A 57 0.46 -0.89 6.53
CA ASP A 57 1.55 -1.85 6.65
C ASP A 57 1.01 -3.28 6.73
N SER A 58 -0.03 -3.49 7.54
CA SER A 58 -0.66 -4.81 7.69
C SER A 58 -1.24 -5.32 6.38
N ALA A 59 -1.89 -4.46 5.62
CA ALA A 59 -2.46 -4.83 4.33
C ALA A 59 -1.38 -5.28 3.35
N ILE A 60 -0.25 -4.59 3.34
CA ILE A 60 0.88 -4.95 2.48
C ILE A 60 1.49 -6.28 2.91
N GLU A 61 1.64 -6.50 4.21
CA GLU A 61 2.17 -7.74 4.74
C GLU A 61 1.23 -8.93 4.44
N GLU A 62 -0.06 -8.72 4.54
CA GLU A 62 -1.05 -9.75 4.20
C GLU A 62 -1.01 -10.12 2.73
N ALA A 63 -0.62 -9.20 1.88
CA ALA A 63 -0.44 -9.48 0.45
C ALA A 63 0.83 -10.28 0.17
N GLY A 64 1.67 -10.48 1.17
CA GLY A 64 2.90 -11.27 1.04
C GLY A 64 4.15 -10.44 0.83
N TYR A 65 4.09 -9.14 1.10
CA TYR A 65 5.21 -8.23 0.92
C TYR A 65 5.57 -7.58 2.24
N ARG A 66 6.66 -6.85 2.25
CA ARG A 66 7.16 -6.18 3.45
C ARG A 66 7.33 -4.70 3.19
N VAL A 67 6.91 -3.88 4.15
CA VAL A 67 7.15 -2.44 4.08
C VAL A 67 8.54 -2.17 4.64
N ALA A 68 9.37 -1.54 3.83
CA ALA A 68 10.69 -1.08 4.26
C ALA A 68 10.55 0.26 4.95
N ALA A 69 11.24 0.42 6.04
CA ALA A 69 11.21 1.67 6.80
C ALA A 69 11.87 2.83 6.05
#